data_6e3b3320c23efb247300af770d3b2444
#
_entry.id   6e3b3320c23efb247300af770d3b2444
#
_cell.length_a   1.000
_cell.length_b   1.000
_cell.length_c   1.000
_cell.angle_alpha   90.00
_cell.angle_beta   90.00
_cell.angle_gamma   90.00
#
_symmetry.space_group_name_H-M   'P 1'
#
loop_
_entity.id
_entity.type
_entity.pdbx_description
1 polymer ?
#
loop_
_entity_poly.entity_id
_entity_poly.type
_entity_poly.pdbx_seq_one_letter_code
_entity_poly.pdbx_strand_id
1 'polypeptide(L)'
;MLKEYKIHQEERSKLRIPPLALNAEQVSDLVELIKEPPSGEEEFILDLFTNRIPAGVDQAAYVKAAFLTDVAKGNITTSLISNILATELLGTMLGGYNVEPLINLLENDEVGETAVEALSKTLLIFDAFHDVFELSKKNDRAKKVISSWAEAEWFLKQPEVPGCITAKVLKVEGEINTDDLSPGPEAWSRADIPLHALSLLKHTNFNDPIGTIEKLEESGNPVALVGDIVGTGSSRKSATNSLLWHIGNDIPNIPNKREGGICLGGKIAPIFFNTLEDSGTLPIECDVTKMNLGDTINIYPHEGRIVSKDSGKDLCSFEYKTPTLLDEVRAGGRISLIIGRSLTDRTREALSQKSSTVFVRPAGQAKSDKGYTLAQKMVGRACGVEGIRPGTYCEPRLSTVGSQDTTGPMTRDELKELACLGFSADLVLQS
;
A
#
# COMPACT_ATOMS: atom_id res chain seq x y z
N MET A 1 -25.23 14.99 -10.94
CA MET A 1 -23.96 14.28 -10.64
C MET A 1 -23.32 13.72 -11.93
N LEU A 2 -23.90 12.72 -12.69
CA LEU A 2 -23.21 12.06 -13.83
C LEU A 2 -22.71 13.03 -14.91
N LYS A 3 -23.53 13.98 -15.35
CA LYS A 3 -23.16 14.96 -16.37
C LYS A 3 -21.96 15.81 -15.93
N GLU A 4 -21.93 16.27 -14.69
CA GLU A 4 -20.85 17.08 -14.14
C GLU A 4 -19.58 16.25 -14.02
N TYR A 5 -19.70 14.99 -13.58
CA TYR A 5 -18.56 14.10 -13.49
C TYR A 5 -17.96 13.78 -14.87
N LYS A 6 -18.77 13.56 -15.91
CA LYS A 6 -18.29 13.39 -17.29
C LYS A 6 -17.54 14.63 -17.81
N ILE A 7 -18.05 15.82 -17.52
CA ILE A 7 -17.33 17.08 -17.86
C ILE A 7 -15.98 17.14 -17.13
N HIS A 8 -15.98 16.85 -15.85
CA HIS A 8 -14.73 16.79 -15.07
C HIS A 8 -13.75 15.74 -15.64
N GLN A 9 -14.23 14.56 -16.02
CA GLN A 9 -13.43 13.53 -16.66
C GLN A 9 -12.81 14.01 -17.98
N GLU A 10 -13.57 14.74 -18.80
CA GLU A 10 -13.08 15.33 -20.05
C GLU A 10 -12.01 16.42 -19.81
N GLU A 11 -12.16 17.25 -18.78
CA GLU A 11 -11.19 18.25 -18.40
C GLU A 11 -9.87 17.59 -17.95
N ARG A 12 -9.96 16.56 -17.12
CA ARG A 12 -8.79 15.83 -16.63
C ARG A 12 -8.07 15.05 -17.74
N SER A 13 -8.82 14.48 -18.68
CA SER A 13 -8.26 13.75 -19.81
C SER A 13 -7.37 14.60 -20.71
N LYS A 14 -7.61 15.92 -20.79
CA LYS A 14 -6.73 16.87 -21.50
C LYS A 14 -5.34 16.95 -20.86
N LEU A 15 -5.25 16.67 -19.56
CA LEU A 15 -3.99 16.59 -18.81
C LEU A 15 -3.44 15.17 -18.76
N ARG A 16 -4.12 14.19 -19.38
CA ARG A 16 -3.80 12.74 -19.35
C ARG A 16 -3.78 12.16 -17.93
N ILE A 17 -4.63 12.65 -17.06
CA ILE A 17 -4.78 12.18 -15.69
C ILE A 17 -6.23 11.77 -15.43
N PRO A 18 -6.49 10.82 -14.51
CA PRO A 18 -7.85 10.39 -14.19
C PRO A 18 -8.63 11.48 -13.45
N PRO A 19 -9.96 11.40 -13.47
CA PRO A 19 -10.81 12.28 -12.68
C PRO A 19 -10.52 12.09 -11.18
N LEU A 20 -10.91 13.05 -10.35
CA LEU A 20 -10.86 12.92 -8.90
C LEU A 20 -11.74 11.76 -8.44
N ALA A 21 -11.38 11.17 -7.31
CA ALA A 21 -12.26 10.24 -6.63
C ALA A 21 -13.57 10.91 -6.21
N LEU A 22 -14.64 10.13 -6.10
CA LEU A 22 -15.94 10.62 -5.67
C LEU A 22 -15.93 10.99 -4.18
N ASN A 23 -16.53 12.12 -3.84
CA ASN A 23 -16.79 12.49 -2.46
C ASN A 23 -18.08 11.86 -1.92
N ALA A 24 -18.36 12.03 -0.61
CA ALA A 24 -19.51 11.41 0.04
C ALA A 24 -20.87 11.85 -0.54
N GLU A 25 -21.02 13.11 -0.96
CA GLU A 25 -22.22 13.62 -1.58
C GLU A 25 -22.47 12.98 -2.96
N GLN A 26 -21.41 12.91 -3.78
CA GLN A 26 -21.47 12.26 -5.09
C GLN A 26 -21.76 10.75 -4.96
N VAL A 27 -21.22 10.09 -3.93
CA VAL A 27 -21.53 8.66 -3.67
C VAL A 27 -22.97 8.50 -3.21
N SER A 28 -23.53 9.41 -2.42
CA SER A 28 -24.94 9.38 -2.05
C SER A 28 -25.85 9.52 -3.27
N ASP A 29 -25.54 10.46 -4.17
CA ASP A 29 -26.27 10.61 -5.44
C ASP A 29 -26.14 9.34 -6.31
N LEU A 30 -24.94 8.75 -6.36
CA LEU A 30 -24.67 7.54 -7.13
C LEU A 30 -25.47 6.33 -6.60
N VAL A 31 -25.65 6.21 -5.29
CA VAL A 31 -26.48 5.18 -4.65
C VAL A 31 -27.94 5.29 -5.14
N GLU A 32 -28.49 6.50 -5.23
CA GLU A 32 -29.86 6.67 -5.77
C GLU A 32 -29.94 6.27 -7.25
N LEU A 33 -28.91 6.56 -8.04
CA LEU A 33 -28.83 6.13 -9.42
C LEU A 33 -28.67 4.60 -9.57
N ILE A 34 -28.02 3.91 -8.63
CA ILE A 34 -27.93 2.44 -8.64
C ILE A 34 -29.27 1.80 -8.35
N LYS A 35 -30.11 2.40 -7.52
CA LYS A 35 -31.47 1.90 -7.24
C LYS A 35 -32.37 1.98 -8.46
N GLU A 36 -32.27 3.06 -9.22
CA GLU A 36 -33.06 3.33 -10.43
C GLU A 36 -32.14 3.83 -11.55
N PRO A 37 -31.38 2.93 -12.22
CA PRO A 37 -30.37 3.36 -13.18
C PRO A 37 -31.01 3.92 -14.45
N PRO A 38 -30.57 5.09 -14.93
CA PRO A 38 -30.93 5.60 -16.24
C PRO A 38 -30.48 4.65 -17.35
N SER A 39 -31.37 4.41 -18.32
CA SER A 39 -31.05 3.50 -19.43
C SER A 39 -29.84 3.95 -20.22
N GLY A 40 -28.85 3.02 -20.37
CA GLY A 40 -27.60 3.24 -21.09
C GLY A 40 -26.47 3.82 -20.24
N GLU A 41 -26.68 4.03 -18.93
CA GLU A 41 -25.65 4.50 -17.99
C GLU A 41 -25.23 3.42 -16.99
N GLU A 42 -25.77 2.23 -17.08
CA GLU A 42 -25.63 1.15 -16.09
C GLU A 42 -24.18 0.75 -15.88
N GLU A 43 -23.44 0.53 -16.96
CA GLU A 43 -22.02 0.15 -16.91
C GLU A 43 -21.15 1.26 -16.31
N PHE A 44 -21.41 2.51 -16.71
CA PHE A 44 -20.67 3.66 -16.20
C PHE A 44 -20.94 3.88 -14.71
N ILE A 45 -22.17 3.75 -14.25
CA ILE A 45 -22.57 3.84 -12.83
C ILE A 45 -21.87 2.77 -12.01
N LEU A 46 -21.85 1.52 -12.49
CA LEU A 46 -21.19 0.41 -11.82
C LEU A 46 -19.67 0.60 -11.76
N ASP A 47 -19.05 1.09 -12.84
CA ASP A 47 -17.63 1.42 -12.86
C ASP A 47 -17.27 2.51 -11.83
N LEU A 48 -18.03 3.59 -11.80
CA LEU A 48 -17.85 4.66 -10.81
C LEU A 48 -17.93 4.12 -9.38
N PHE A 49 -18.94 3.31 -9.09
CA PHE A 49 -19.17 2.77 -7.76
C PHE A 49 -18.09 1.77 -7.35
N THR A 50 -17.57 1.01 -8.29
CA THR A 50 -16.53 0.00 -8.05
C THR A 50 -15.15 0.64 -7.89
N ASN A 51 -14.78 1.56 -8.81
CA ASN A 51 -13.39 1.96 -9.02
C ASN A 51 -13.09 3.42 -8.65
N ARG A 52 -14.11 4.25 -8.36
CA ARG A 52 -13.87 5.69 -8.18
C ARG A 52 -14.20 6.21 -6.77
N ILE A 53 -14.45 5.32 -5.80
CA ILE A 53 -14.74 5.66 -4.41
C ILE A 53 -13.50 5.34 -3.56
N PRO A 54 -12.99 6.30 -2.75
CA PRO A 54 -11.90 6.03 -1.83
C PRO A 54 -12.20 4.85 -0.91
N ALA A 55 -11.16 4.11 -0.51
CA ALA A 55 -11.28 3.04 0.47
C ALA A 55 -10.95 3.52 1.90
N GLY A 56 -10.99 2.60 2.86
CA GLY A 56 -10.62 2.86 4.26
C GLY A 56 -11.70 3.61 5.01
N VAL A 57 -11.33 4.73 5.63
CA VAL A 57 -12.19 5.49 6.56
C VAL A 57 -12.65 6.84 6.02
N ASP A 58 -12.55 7.04 4.72
CA ASP A 58 -13.12 8.19 4.05
C ASP A 58 -14.66 8.23 4.20
N GLN A 59 -15.26 9.42 4.22
CA GLN A 59 -16.72 9.56 4.34
C GLN A 59 -17.46 8.96 3.13
N ALA A 60 -16.86 8.98 1.94
CA ALA A 60 -17.39 8.31 0.76
C ALA A 60 -17.41 6.79 0.93
N ALA A 61 -16.35 6.23 1.55
CA ALA A 61 -16.30 4.81 1.90
C ALA A 61 -17.39 4.42 2.91
N TYR A 62 -17.71 5.29 3.87
CA TYR A 62 -18.81 5.05 4.81
C TYR A 62 -20.15 4.88 4.07
N VAL A 63 -20.48 5.79 3.15
CA VAL A 63 -21.70 5.71 2.35
C VAL A 63 -21.72 4.44 1.49
N LYS A 64 -20.59 4.10 0.84
CA LYS A 64 -20.43 2.86 0.07
C LYS A 64 -20.69 1.63 0.93
N ALA A 65 -20.05 1.54 2.12
CA ALA A 65 -20.19 0.40 3.00
C ALA A 65 -21.62 0.21 3.51
N ALA A 66 -22.30 1.32 3.90
CA ALA A 66 -23.68 1.28 4.36
C ALA A 66 -24.63 0.72 3.28
N PHE A 67 -24.54 1.26 2.07
CA PHE A 67 -25.33 0.79 0.94
C PHE A 67 -25.06 -0.69 0.59
N LEU A 68 -23.80 -1.07 0.45
CA LEU A 68 -23.43 -2.46 0.16
C LEU A 68 -23.89 -3.42 1.25
N THR A 69 -23.86 -3.00 2.51
CA THR A 69 -24.37 -3.79 3.63
C THR A 69 -25.87 -4.07 3.50
N ASP A 70 -26.66 -3.06 3.13
CA ASP A 70 -28.08 -3.23 2.96
C ASP A 70 -28.42 -4.11 1.73
N VAL A 71 -27.68 -3.97 0.64
CA VAL A 71 -27.83 -4.88 -0.52
C VAL A 71 -27.43 -6.30 -0.15
N ALA A 72 -26.26 -6.51 0.50
CA ALA A 72 -25.79 -7.84 0.90
C ALA A 72 -26.76 -8.57 1.85
N LYS A 73 -27.46 -7.82 2.72
CA LYS A 73 -28.50 -8.35 3.62
C LYS A 73 -29.85 -8.58 2.92
N GLY A 74 -30.03 -8.15 1.67
CA GLY A 74 -31.29 -8.21 0.97
C GLY A 74 -32.32 -7.14 1.39
N ASN A 75 -31.92 -6.13 2.15
CA ASN A 75 -32.78 -5.01 2.54
C ASN A 75 -33.08 -4.08 1.34
N ILE A 76 -32.13 -4.00 0.41
CA ILE A 76 -32.24 -3.25 -0.84
C ILE A 76 -31.97 -4.20 -2.00
N THR A 77 -32.82 -4.13 -3.05
CA THR A 77 -32.63 -4.89 -4.29
C THR A 77 -32.37 -3.92 -5.43
N THR A 78 -31.33 -4.17 -6.22
CA THR A 78 -31.01 -3.39 -7.42
C THR A 78 -30.75 -4.31 -8.61
N SER A 79 -30.87 -3.79 -9.83
CA SER A 79 -30.54 -4.54 -11.04
C SER A 79 -29.04 -4.60 -11.31
N LEU A 80 -28.23 -3.71 -10.71
CA LEU A 80 -26.79 -3.57 -10.98
C LEU A 80 -25.92 -4.36 -10.01
N ILE A 81 -26.34 -4.50 -8.76
CA ILE A 81 -25.52 -5.09 -7.70
C ILE A 81 -26.31 -6.18 -6.98
N SER A 82 -25.89 -7.43 -7.16
CA SER A 82 -26.44 -8.58 -6.43
C SER A 82 -25.91 -8.62 -4.98
N ASN A 83 -26.55 -9.42 -4.11
CA ASN A 83 -26.10 -9.64 -2.73
C ASN A 83 -24.65 -10.17 -2.69
N ILE A 84 -24.28 -11.08 -3.60
CA ILE A 84 -22.93 -11.62 -3.73
C ILE A 84 -21.94 -10.51 -4.13
N LEU A 85 -22.23 -9.76 -5.22
CA LEU A 85 -21.37 -8.68 -5.67
C LEU A 85 -21.20 -7.60 -4.59
N ALA A 86 -22.27 -7.27 -3.85
CA ALA A 86 -22.19 -6.32 -2.75
C ALA A 86 -21.20 -6.80 -1.65
N THR A 87 -21.23 -8.08 -1.34
CA THR A 87 -20.32 -8.68 -0.35
C THR A 87 -18.87 -8.73 -0.87
N GLU A 88 -18.67 -9.02 -2.15
CA GLU A 88 -17.34 -8.95 -2.81
C GLU A 88 -16.77 -7.54 -2.74
N LEU A 89 -17.60 -6.52 -3.08
CA LEU A 89 -17.18 -5.11 -3.04
C LEU A 89 -16.88 -4.63 -1.61
N LEU A 90 -17.60 -5.10 -0.59
CA LEU A 90 -17.21 -4.87 0.81
C LEU A 90 -15.80 -5.42 1.09
N GLY A 91 -15.44 -6.57 0.53
CA GLY A 91 -14.10 -7.17 0.66
C GLY A 91 -12.97 -6.37 0.02
N THR A 92 -13.26 -5.40 -0.86
CA THR A 92 -12.26 -4.53 -1.51
C THR A 92 -11.92 -3.27 -0.70
N MET A 93 -12.58 -3.02 0.44
CA MET A 93 -12.53 -1.73 1.15
C MET A 93 -11.37 -1.60 2.15
N LEU A 94 -10.47 -2.57 2.23
CA LEU A 94 -9.22 -2.57 3.02
C LEU A 94 -9.36 -2.57 4.55
N GLY A 95 -10.55 -2.53 5.12
CA GLY A 95 -10.80 -2.41 6.55
C GLY A 95 -11.62 -1.16 6.90
N GLY A 96 -11.85 -0.91 8.19
CA GLY A 96 -12.70 0.17 8.64
C GLY A 96 -14.18 -0.17 8.55
N TYR A 97 -14.96 0.56 7.75
CA TYR A 97 -16.43 0.45 7.71
C TYR A 97 -16.98 -0.86 7.17
N ASN A 98 -16.18 -1.69 6.52
CA ASN A 98 -16.60 -2.98 5.96
C ASN A 98 -16.42 -4.15 6.94
N VAL A 99 -15.65 -4.02 8.01
CA VAL A 99 -15.26 -5.13 8.90
C VAL A 99 -16.46 -5.70 9.64
N GLU A 100 -17.18 -4.86 10.38
CA GLU A 100 -18.38 -5.29 11.12
C GLU A 100 -19.48 -5.85 10.21
N PRO A 101 -19.82 -5.22 9.07
CA PRO A 101 -20.75 -5.81 8.11
C PRO A 101 -20.33 -7.21 7.64
N LEU A 102 -19.06 -7.41 7.26
CA LEU A 102 -18.58 -8.71 6.81
C LEU A 102 -18.65 -9.78 7.90
N ILE A 103 -18.36 -9.43 9.17
CA ILE A 103 -18.51 -10.36 10.30
C ILE A 103 -19.97 -10.79 10.44
N ASN A 104 -20.90 -9.85 10.39
CA ASN A 104 -22.34 -10.15 10.49
C ASN A 104 -22.84 -11.01 9.32
N LEU A 105 -22.27 -10.84 8.11
CA LEU A 105 -22.63 -11.61 6.94
C LEU A 105 -22.13 -13.08 6.99
N LEU A 106 -21.22 -13.44 7.89
CA LEU A 106 -20.82 -14.84 8.08
C LEU A 106 -21.99 -15.76 8.53
N GLU A 107 -23.02 -15.19 9.15
CA GLU A 107 -24.20 -15.94 9.54
C GLU A 107 -25.29 -16.01 8.42
N ASN A 108 -25.10 -15.28 7.32
CA ASN A 108 -26.05 -15.27 6.20
C ASN A 108 -25.85 -16.49 5.27
N ASP A 109 -26.93 -17.20 4.92
CA ASP A 109 -26.84 -18.41 4.13
C ASP A 109 -26.50 -18.19 2.66
N GLU A 110 -26.84 -17.04 2.09
CA GLU A 110 -26.64 -16.72 0.68
C GLU A 110 -25.21 -16.20 0.41
N VAL A 111 -24.72 -15.29 1.25
CA VAL A 111 -23.44 -14.59 1.03
C VAL A 111 -22.34 -14.91 2.02
N GLY A 112 -22.61 -15.80 2.98
CA GLY A 112 -21.67 -16.10 4.05
C GLY A 112 -20.33 -16.66 3.57
N GLU A 113 -20.28 -17.47 2.52
CA GLU A 113 -19.02 -17.96 1.95
C GLU A 113 -18.24 -16.81 1.25
N THR A 114 -18.93 -15.90 0.59
CA THR A 114 -18.32 -14.70 0.03
C THR A 114 -17.75 -13.81 1.13
N ALA A 115 -18.44 -13.69 2.27
CA ALA A 115 -17.94 -12.96 3.43
C ALA A 115 -16.70 -13.62 4.04
N VAL A 116 -16.59 -14.96 4.02
CA VAL A 116 -15.35 -15.68 4.40
C VAL A 116 -14.19 -15.25 3.52
N GLU A 117 -14.37 -15.25 2.20
CA GLU A 117 -13.33 -14.85 1.26
C GLU A 117 -12.91 -13.38 1.45
N ALA A 118 -13.86 -12.49 1.69
CA ALA A 118 -13.63 -11.08 1.94
C ALA A 118 -12.83 -10.84 3.23
N LEU A 119 -13.26 -11.43 4.35
CA LEU A 119 -12.57 -11.29 5.63
C LEU A 119 -11.20 -11.94 5.64
N SER A 120 -11.02 -13.07 4.95
CA SER A 120 -9.72 -13.74 4.85
C SER A 120 -8.63 -12.88 4.23
N LYS A 121 -9.00 -11.90 3.39
CA LYS A 121 -8.09 -10.93 2.74
C LYS A 121 -7.97 -9.62 3.51
N THR A 122 -8.89 -9.32 4.42
CA THR A 122 -8.91 -8.05 5.16
C THR A 122 -7.93 -8.12 6.32
N LEU A 123 -6.87 -7.30 6.27
CA LEU A 123 -5.81 -7.28 7.29
C LEU A 123 -6.10 -6.33 8.44
N LEU A 124 -6.76 -5.19 8.17
CA LEU A 124 -7.04 -4.14 9.16
C LEU A 124 -8.25 -4.51 10.03
N ILE A 125 -8.13 -5.63 10.73
CA ILE A 125 -9.19 -6.20 11.59
C ILE A 125 -9.11 -5.68 13.03
N PHE A 126 -7.90 -5.43 13.55
CA PHE A 126 -7.63 -4.92 14.89
C PHE A 126 -8.43 -5.61 16.01
N ASP A 127 -9.24 -4.86 16.75
CA ASP A 127 -10.01 -5.40 17.88
C ASP A 127 -11.13 -6.34 17.46
N ALA A 128 -11.67 -6.17 16.24
CA ALA A 128 -12.66 -7.06 15.67
C ALA A 128 -12.17 -8.52 15.49
N PHE A 129 -10.85 -8.76 15.63
CA PHE A 129 -10.31 -10.11 15.75
C PHE A 129 -11.01 -10.94 16.83
N HIS A 130 -11.29 -10.33 17.98
CA HIS A 130 -11.95 -11.03 19.08
C HIS A 130 -13.37 -11.46 18.71
N ASP A 131 -14.10 -10.62 17.97
CA ASP A 131 -15.46 -10.93 17.55
C ASP A 131 -15.48 -12.13 16.59
N VAL A 132 -14.57 -12.15 15.62
CA VAL A 132 -14.44 -13.31 14.71
C VAL A 132 -13.98 -14.56 15.44
N PHE A 133 -13.04 -14.44 16.39
CA PHE A 133 -12.54 -15.56 17.15
C PHE A 133 -13.63 -16.16 18.05
N GLU A 134 -14.40 -15.35 18.78
CA GLU A 134 -15.53 -15.83 19.58
C GLU A 134 -16.63 -16.46 18.70
N LEU A 135 -16.94 -15.82 17.55
CA LEU A 135 -17.89 -16.37 16.59
C LEU A 135 -17.43 -17.74 16.06
N SER A 136 -16.12 -17.93 15.85
CA SER A 136 -15.58 -19.18 15.32
C SER A 136 -15.83 -20.42 16.20
N LYS A 137 -16.15 -20.21 17.49
CA LYS A 137 -16.47 -21.32 18.42
C LYS A 137 -17.84 -21.96 18.12
N LYS A 138 -18.71 -21.27 17.38
CA LYS A 138 -20.09 -21.70 17.08
C LYS A 138 -20.48 -21.59 15.60
N ASN A 139 -19.64 -20.99 14.74
CA ASN A 139 -19.91 -20.75 13.33
C ASN A 139 -18.75 -21.29 12.48
N ASP A 140 -19.02 -22.24 11.59
CA ASP A 140 -17.99 -22.88 10.76
C ASP A 140 -17.38 -21.93 9.73
N ARG A 141 -18.10 -20.89 9.25
CA ARG A 141 -17.57 -19.89 8.33
C ARG A 141 -16.56 -18.99 9.05
N ALA A 142 -16.87 -18.54 10.26
CA ALA A 142 -15.92 -17.80 11.09
C ALA A 142 -14.67 -18.64 11.39
N LYS A 143 -14.83 -19.96 11.61
CA LYS A 143 -13.72 -20.89 11.78
C LYS A 143 -12.84 -20.99 10.53
N LYS A 144 -13.42 -20.96 9.32
CA LYS A 144 -12.66 -20.89 8.06
C LYS A 144 -11.81 -19.63 7.99
N VAL A 145 -12.36 -18.45 8.37
CA VAL A 145 -11.63 -17.19 8.42
C VAL A 145 -10.44 -17.27 9.37
N ILE A 146 -10.66 -17.76 10.59
CA ILE A 146 -9.58 -17.97 11.58
C ILE A 146 -8.51 -18.93 11.03
N SER A 147 -8.90 -20.01 10.37
CA SER A 147 -7.95 -20.94 9.75
C SER A 147 -7.15 -20.28 8.64
N SER A 148 -7.80 -19.49 7.78
CA SER A 148 -7.13 -18.73 6.70
C SER A 148 -6.09 -17.75 7.24
N TRP A 149 -6.41 -17.02 8.31
CA TRP A 149 -5.44 -16.12 8.96
C TRP A 149 -4.27 -16.88 9.60
N ALA A 150 -4.55 -18.00 10.27
CA ALA A 150 -3.52 -18.84 10.88
C ALA A 150 -2.54 -19.43 9.85
N GLU A 151 -3.03 -19.79 8.68
CA GLU A 151 -2.22 -20.32 7.56
C GLU A 151 -1.59 -19.23 6.69
N ALA A 152 -1.80 -17.95 7.01
CA ALA A 152 -1.29 -16.79 6.25
C ALA A 152 -1.72 -16.81 4.78
N GLU A 153 -2.94 -17.25 4.47
CA GLU A 153 -3.43 -17.32 3.08
C GLU A 153 -3.43 -15.94 2.39
N TRP A 154 -3.68 -14.86 3.15
CA TRP A 154 -3.61 -13.48 2.67
C TRP A 154 -2.27 -13.16 2.01
N PHE A 155 -1.18 -13.77 2.48
CA PHE A 155 0.17 -13.59 1.96
C PHE A 155 0.51 -14.64 0.90
N LEU A 156 0.18 -15.91 1.15
CA LEU A 156 0.50 -17.01 0.25
C LEU A 156 -0.22 -16.91 -1.11
N LYS A 157 -1.42 -16.29 -1.13
CA LYS A 157 -2.18 -16.04 -2.35
C LYS A 157 -1.67 -14.85 -3.17
N GLN A 158 -0.78 -14.01 -2.60
CA GLN A 158 -0.12 -12.96 -3.37
C GLN A 158 0.94 -13.56 -4.30
N PRO A 159 1.13 -12.97 -5.49
CA PRO A 159 2.18 -13.40 -6.40
C PRO A 159 3.56 -13.34 -5.73
N GLU A 160 4.38 -14.33 -5.99
CA GLU A 160 5.79 -14.28 -5.56
C GLU A 160 6.55 -13.23 -6.35
N VAL A 161 7.59 -12.65 -5.73
CA VAL A 161 8.49 -11.76 -6.45
C VAL A 161 9.17 -12.57 -7.57
N PRO A 162 9.07 -12.11 -8.84
CA PRO A 162 9.63 -12.86 -9.97
C PRO A 162 11.12 -13.15 -9.84
N GLY A 163 11.57 -14.31 -10.30
CA GLY A 163 13.00 -14.65 -10.34
C GLY A 163 13.83 -13.72 -11.24
N CYS A 164 13.20 -13.07 -12.22
CA CYS A 164 13.80 -12.07 -13.09
C CYS A 164 12.78 -10.98 -13.42
N ILE A 165 13.16 -9.72 -13.24
CA ILE A 165 12.38 -8.55 -13.62
C ILE A 165 13.13 -7.81 -14.72
N THR A 166 12.54 -7.71 -15.91
CA THR A 166 13.08 -6.85 -16.98
C THR A 166 12.54 -5.44 -16.82
N ALA A 167 13.40 -4.43 -16.75
CA ALA A 167 13.00 -3.04 -16.58
C ALA A 167 13.73 -2.09 -17.54
N LYS A 168 13.10 -0.96 -17.84
CA LYS A 168 13.70 0.18 -18.54
C LYS A 168 14.29 1.16 -17.52
N VAL A 169 15.47 1.65 -17.79
CA VAL A 169 16.21 2.57 -16.92
C VAL A 169 15.79 4.02 -17.18
N LEU A 170 15.22 4.66 -16.17
CA LEU A 170 15.06 6.10 -16.07
C LEU A 170 16.24 6.64 -15.24
N LYS A 171 17.37 6.90 -15.88
CA LYS A 171 18.56 7.43 -15.20
C LYS A 171 18.44 8.94 -15.03
N VAL A 172 18.60 9.40 -13.79
CA VAL A 172 18.78 10.81 -13.44
C VAL A 172 20.16 10.94 -12.78
N GLU A 173 21.03 11.74 -13.39
CA GLU A 173 22.40 11.92 -12.93
C GLU A 173 22.49 12.73 -11.64
N GLY A 174 23.41 12.35 -10.77
CA GLY A 174 23.72 13.06 -9.54
C GLY A 174 22.73 12.77 -8.40
N GLU A 175 22.44 13.80 -7.61
CA GLU A 175 21.52 13.74 -6.47
C GLU A 175 20.07 13.99 -6.93
N ILE A 176 19.18 13.13 -6.52
CA ILE A 176 17.72 13.29 -6.65
C ILE A 176 17.15 13.62 -5.27
N ASN A 177 16.80 14.87 -5.06
CA ASN A 177 16.16 15.32 -3.83
C ASN A 177 14.65 15.01 -3.85
N THR A 178 14.02 14.88 -2.71
CA THR A 178 12.56 14.72 -2.64
C THR A 178 11.79 15.92 -3.20
N ASP A 179 12.38 17.11 -3.22
CA ASP A 179 11.77 18.28 -3.87
C ASP A 179 11.93 18.26 -5.41
N ASP A 180 12.86 17.47 -5.97
CA ASP A 180 12.88 17.18 -7.40
C ASP A 180 11.72 16.28 -7.81
N LEU A 181 11.32 15.34 -6.94
CA LEU A 181 10.21 14.42 -7.16
C LEU A 181 8.85 15.02 -6.78
N SER A 182 8.82 15.97 -5.83
CA SER A 182 7.61 16.64 -5.31
C SER A 182 7.94 18.09 -4.98
N PRO A 183 7.97 18.99 -6.00
CA PRO A 183 8.43 20.37 -5.82
C PRO A 183 7.61 21.17 -4.82
N GLY A 184 8.28 21.92 -3.95
CA GLY A 184 7.65 22.79 -2.96
C GLY A 184 6.67 23.82 -3.56
N PRO A 185 7.01 24.52 -4.67
CA PRO A 185 6.08 25.43 -5.33
C PRO A 185 4.76 24.79 -5.79
N GLU A 186 4.74 23.49 -6.04
CA GLU A 186 3.56 22.73 -6.46
C GLU A 186 2.86 22.02 -5.28
N ALA A 187 3.22 22.32 -4.03
CA ALA A 187 2.71 21.65 -2.84
C ALA A 187 1.17 21.72 -2.70
N TRP A 188 0.53 22.72 -3.28
CA TRP A 188 -0.93 22.86 -3.31
C TRP A 188 -1.66 21.72 -4.01
N SER A 189 -1.00 21.00 -4.91
CA SER A 189 -1.57 19.88 -5.67
C SER A 189 -1.31 18.50 -5.02
N ARG A 190 -0.58 18.42 -3.91
CA ARG A 190 -0.14 17.13 -3.29
C ARG A 190 -1.27 16.19 -2.91
N ALA A 191 -2.45 16.72 -2.57
CA ALA A 191 -3.63 15.93 -2.28
C ALA A 191 -4.19 15.21 -3.53
N ASP A 192 -3.92 15.74 -4.71
CA ASP A 192 -4.27 15.15 -6.01
C ASP A 192 -3.02 14.52 -6.63
N ILE A 193 -2.75 13.27 -6.25
CA ILE A 193 -1.52 12.57 -6.66
C ILE A 193 -1.28 12.62 -8.17
N PRO A 194 -2.26 12.30 -9.05
CA PRO A 194 -2.08 12.36 -10.50
C PRO A 194 -1.69 13.75 -11.01
N LEU A 195 -2.31 14.80 -10.47
CA LEU A 195 -2.01 16.17 -10.85
C LEU A 195 -0.62 16.60 -10.36
N HIS A 196 -0.30 16.27 -9.11
CA HIS A 196 1.00 16.61 -8.53
C HIS A 196 2.16 15.91 -9.24
N ALA A 197 1.96 14.66 -9.66
CA ALA A 197 2.96 13.87 -10.36
C ALA A 197 3.37 14.44 -11.72
N LEU A 198 2.55 15.30 -12.34
CA LEU A 198 2.94 16.04 -13.54
C LEU A 198 4.12 17.02 -13.30
N SER A 199 4.44 17.30 -12.04
CA SER A 199 5.56 18.17 -11.67
C SER A 199 6.87 17.41 -11.39
N LEU A 200 6.88 16.08 -11.54
CA LEU A 200 8.06 15.25 -11.33
C LEU A 200 9.24 15.76 -12.17
N LEU A 201 10.38 16.04 -11.52
CA LEU A 201 11.63 16.54 -12.12
C LEU A 201 11.50 17.88 -12.90
N LYS A 202 10.35 18.59 -12.80
CA LYS A 202 10.05 19.80 -13.55
C LYS A 202 11.06 20.94 -13.32
N HIS A 203 11.63 21.03 -12.13
CA HIS A 203 12.56 22.10 -11.75
C HIS A 203 14.03 21.65 -11.77
N THR A 204 14.33 20.52 -12.41
CA THR A 204 15.68 20.01 -12.64
C THR A 204 16.15 20.31 -14.05
N ASN A 205 17.41 19.95 -14.35
CA ASN A 205 17.94 20.01 -15.70
C ASN A 205 17.53 18.81 -16.58
N PHE A 206 16.67 17.92 -16.07
CA PHE A 206 16.18 16.78 -16.85
C PHE A 206 15.17 17.26 -17.89
N ASN A 207 15.47 17.01 -19.17
CA ASN A 207 14.62 17.46 -20.26
C ASN A 207 13.42 16.52 -20.46
N ASP A 208 12.21 17.07 -20.49
CA ASP A 208 10.95 16.37 -20.74
C ASP A 208 10.80 15.05 -19.94
N PRO A 209 10.74 15.11 -18.59
CA PRO A 209 10.72 13.90 -17.79
C PRO A 209 9.49 13.02 -18.06
N ILE A 210 8.30 13.63 -18.20
CA ILE A 210 7.06 12.86 -18.43
C ILE A 210 7.07 12.19 -19.80
N GLY A 211 7.40 12.92 -20.87
CA GLY A 211 7.51 12.32 -22.21
C GLY A 211 8.62 11.27 -22.32
N THR A 212 9.69 11.40 -21.50
CA THR A 212 10.73 10.35 -21.42
C THR A 212 10.18 9.08 -20.77
N ILE A 213 9.43 9.20 -19.68
CA ILE A 213 8.80 8.05 -19.00
C ILE A 213 7.81 7.37 -19.94
N GLU A 214 6.91 8.13 -20.58
CA GLU A 214 5.95 7.61 -21.57
C GLU A 214 6.64 6.77 -22.66
N LYS A 215 7.76 7.27 -23.21
CA LYS A 215 8.54 6.51 -24.22
C LYS A 215 9.16 5.22 -23.67
N LEU A 216 9.62 5.22 -22.41
CA LEU A 216 10.17 4.01 -21.80
C LEU A 216 9.08 2.96 -21.58
N GLU A 217 7.87 3.40 -21.22
CA GLU A 217 6.69 2.55 -21.02
C GLU A 217 6.18 1.90 -22.32
N GLU A 218 6.39 2.52 -23.51
CA GLU A 218 6.05 1.93 -24.80
C GLU A 218 6.66 0.54 -25.03
N SER A 219 7.75 0.23 -24.32
CA SER A 219 8.38 -1.10 -24.36
C SER A 219 7.56 -2.21 -23.71
N GLY A 220 6.51 -1.87 -22.94
CA GLY A 220 5.74 -2.80 -22.12
C GLY A 220 6.48 -3.35 -20.89
N ASN A 221 7.70 -2.88 -20.61
CA ASN A 221 8.44 -3.23 -19.41
C ASN A 221 8.26 -2.16 -18.35
N PRO A 222 8.27 -2.50 -17.03
CA PRO A 222 8.30 -1.52 -15.97
C PRO A 222 9.49 -0.58 -16.10
N VAL A 223 9.29 0.66 -15.63
CA VAL A 223 10.35 1.67 -15.57
C VAL A 223 10.98 1.65 -14.19
N ALA A 224 12.30 1.62 -14.12
CA ALA A 224 13.07 1.73 -12.88
C ALA A 224 13.69 3.12 -12.76
N LEU A 225 13.41 3.85 -11.68
CA LEU A 225 14.17 5.07 -11.36
C LEU A 225 15.59 4.67 -10.96
N VAL A 226 16.59 5.32 -11.55
CA VAL A 226 18.01 5.07 -11.27
C VAL A 226 18.72 6.40 -10.99
N GLY A 227 19.36 6.54 -9.82
CA GLY A 227 20.08 7.74 -9.44
C GLY A 227 21.33 7.44 -8.62
N ASP A 228 22.28 8.37 -8.58
CA ASP A 228 23.51 8.19 -7.80
C ASP A 228 23.22 8.32 -6.30
N ILE A 229 22.47 9.35 -5.91
CA ILE A 229 21.94 9.55 -4.55
C ILE A 229 20.45 9.89 -4.69
N VAL A 230 19.59 9.13 -4.02
CA VAL A 230 18.14 9.25 -4.21
C VAL A 230 17.43 9.56 -2.89
N GLY A 231 16.49 10.51 -2.92
CA GLY A 231 15.52 10.73 -1.85
C GLY A 231 16.01 11.54 -0.66
N THR A 232 17.03 12.38 -0.84
CA THR A 232 17.41 13.38 0.17
C THR A 232 16.32 14.43 0.34
N GLY A 233 16.19 15.00 1.54
CA GLY A 233 15.15 15.98 1.84
C GLY A 233 14.00 15.43 2.67
N SER A 234 12.94 16.23 2.87
CA SER A 234 11.87 15.96 3.84
C SER A 234 10.51 15.60 3.21
N SER A 235 10.25 15.97 1.95
CA SER A 235 8.96 15.78 1.25
C SER A 235 8.73 14.35 0.75
N ARG A 236 9.27 13.35 1.43
CA ARG A 236 9.38 11.96 0.98
C ARG A 236 8.07 11.26 0.65
N LYS A 237 7.00 11.49 1.42
CA LYS A 237 5.69 10.86 1.20
C LYS A 237 5.10 11.29 -0.15
N SER A 238 5.04 12.59 -0.40
CA SER A 238 4.56 13.13 -1.69
C SER A 238 5.53 12.80 -2.84
N ALA A 239 6.84 12.79 -2.58
CA ALA A 239 7.84 12.36 -3.55
C ALA A 239 7.64 10.91 -3.98
N THR A 240 7.40 10.01 -3.02
CA THR A 240 7.08 8.60 -3.33
C THR A 240 5.79 8.50 -4.13
N ASN A 241 4.70 9.17 -3.73
CA ASN A 241 3.45 9.15 -4.47
C ASN A 241 3.61 9.65 -5.91
N SER A 242 4.35 10.76 -6.12
CA SER A 242 4.63 11.29 -7.47
C SER A 242 5.43 10.31 -8.31
N LEU A 243 6.45 9.71 -7.73
CA LEU A 243 7.26 8.71 -8.41
C LEU A 243 6.43 7.47 -8.78
N LEU A 244 5.68 6.92 -7.84
CA LEU A 244 4.88 5.71 -8.06
C LEU A 244 3.72 5.95 -9.02
N TRP A 245 3.23 7.19 -9.14
CA TRP A 245 2.25 7.51 -10.17
C TRP A 245 2.76 7.17 -11.57
N HIS A 246 4.06 7.31 -11.81
CA HIS A 246 4.69 7.02 -13.10
C HIS A 246 5.24 5.59 -13.20
N ILE A 247 5.87 5.06 -12.15
CA ILE A 247 6.58 3.77 -12.24
C ILE A 247 5.89 2.62 -11.47
N GLY A 248 4.83 2.91 -10.74
CA GLY A 248 4.08 1.92 -9.95
C GLY A 248 2.90 1.31 -10.71
N ASN A 249 2.18 0.43 -10.03
CA ASN A 249 0.99 -0.25 -10.53
C ASN A 249 -0.27 0.28 -9.85
N ASP A 250 -1.38 0.31 -10.58
CA ASP A 250 -2.68 0.66 -10.01
C ASP A 250 -3.07 -0.35 -8.92
N ILE A 251 -3.58 0.17 -7.81
CA ILE A 251 -4.13 -0.66 -6.73
C ILE A 251 -5.60 -0.93 -7.08
N PRO A 252 -6.02 -2.19 -7.23
CA PRO A 252 -7.40 -2.51 -7.59
C PRO A 252 -8.42 -1.86 -6.66
N ASN A 253 -9.43 -1.21 -7.20
CA ASN A 253 -10.52 -0.52 -6.50
C ASN A 253 -10.07 0.70 -5.65
N ILE A 254 -8.83 1.12 -5.74
CA ILE A 254 -8.30 2.32 -5.05
C ILE A 254 -8.02 3.41 -6.10
N PRO A 255 -8.81 4.48 -6.16
CA PRO A 255 -8.59 5.52 -7.15
C PRO A 255 -7.35 6.36 -6.86
N ASN A 256 -6.66 6.77 -7.94
CA ASN A 256 -5.64 7.82 -7.93
C ASN A 256 -4.43 7.55 -7.02
N LYS A 257 -4.13 6.28 -6.73
CA LYS A 257 -2.95 5.87 -5.98
C LYS A 257 -2.35 4.62 -6.61
N ARG A 258 -1.03 4.52 -6.60
CA ARG A 258 -0.26 3.40 -7.11
C ARG A 258 0.71 2.86 -6.06
N GLU A 259 1.12 1.63 -6.22
CA GLU A 259 2.08 0.93 -5.37
C GLU A 259 3.13 0.19 -6.20
N GLY A 260 4.13 -0.38 -5.55
CA GLY A 260 5.16 -1.17 -6.23
C GLY A 260 6.24 -0.31 -6.90
N GLY A 261 6.67 -0.70 -8.11
CA GLY A 261 7.74 -0.02 -8.83
C GLY A 261 9.15 -0.41 -8.37
N ILE A 262 10.17 0.16 -9.03
CA ILE A 262 11.58 -0.17 -8.81
C ILE A 262 12.39 1.12 -8.67
N CYS A 263 13.20 1.21 -7.62
CA CYS A 263 14.12 2.32 -7.39
C CYS A 263 15.53 1.80 -7.13
N LEU A 264 16.48 2.13 -8.02
CA LEU A 264 17.88 1.77 -7.88
C LEU A 264 18.70 3.02 -7.51
N GLY A 265 19.53 2.93 -6.50
CA GLY A 265 20.38 4.04 -6.09
C GLY A 265 21.79 3.61 -5.75
N GLY A 266 22.79 4.43 -6.10
CA GLY A 266 24.12 4.30 -5.51
C GLY A 266 24.03 4.45 -3.99
N LYS A 267 23.18 5.38 -3.56
CA LYS A 267 22.66 5.54 -2.20
C LYS A 267 21.19 5.94 -2.24
N ILE A 268 20.40 5.42 -1.30
CA ILE A 268 19.03 5.87 -1.07
C ILE A 268 18.92 6.39 0.36
N ALA A 269 18.45 7.63 0.53
CA ALA A 269 18.33 8.23 1.86
C ALA A 269 17.43 7.34 2.75
N PRO A 270 17.84 7.05 4.00
CA PRO A 270 17.20 6.01 4.81
C PRO A 270 15.70 6.18 5.01
N ILE A 271 15.23 7.41 5.21
CA ILE A 271 13.81 7.67 5.42
C ILE A 271 13.03 7.53 4.11
N PHE A 272 13.61 7.90 2.97
CA PHE A 272 13.00 7.69 1.66
C PHE A 272 12.97 6.20 1.30
N PHE A 273 14.04 5.46 1.61
CA PHE A 273 14.11 4.01 1.48
C PHE A 273 12.94 3.34 2.21
N ASN A 274 12.73 3.71 3.49
CA ASN A 274 11.64 3.18 4.28
C ASN A 274 10.25 3.54 3.70
N THR A 275 10.10 4.73 3.11
CA THR A 275 8.83 5.13 2.49
C THR A 275 8.55 4.34 1.20
N LEU A 276 9.60 3.97 0.46
CA LEU A 276 9.50 3.07 -0.68
C LEU A 276 9.09 1.66 -0.23
N GLU A 277 9.70 1.12 0.84
CA GLU A 277 9.30 -0.17 1.44
C GLU A 277 7.82 -0.16 1.85
N ASP A 278 7.35 0.92 2.49
CA ASP A 278 5.94 1.07 2.89
C ASP A 278 4.96 1.03 1.72
N SER A 279 5.41 1.42 0.54
CA SER A 279 4.63 1.47 -0.70
C SER A 279 4.78 0.22 -1.58
N GLY A 280 5.43 -0.83 -1.09
CA GLY A 280 5.68 -2.06 -1.86
C GLY A 280 6.66 -1.90 -3.02
N THR A 281 7.36 -0.78 -3.09
CA THR A 281 8.44 -0.56 -4.07
C THR A 281 9.62 -1.48 -3.75
N LEU A 282 10.38 -1.90 -4.77
CA LEU A 282 11.63 -2.61 -4.64
C LEU A 282 12.82 -1.61 -4.65
N PRO A 283 13.28 -1.09 -3.49
CA PRO A 283 14.45 -0.23 -3.40
C PRO A 283 15.73 -1.07 -3.34
N ILE A 284 16.69 -0.80 -4.23
CA ILE A 284 17.98 -1.50 -4.26
C ILE A 284 19.10 -0.48 -4.24
N GLU A 285 20.01 -0.58 -3.26
CA GLU A 285 21.29 0.13 -3.30
C GLU A 285 22.33 -0.74 -4.01
N CYS A 286 22.89 -0.21 -5.11
CA CYS A 286 23.88 -0.90 -5.93
C CYS A 286 24.74 0.08 -6.72
N ASP A 287 25.82 -0.40 -7.35
CA ASP A 287 26.57 0.40 -8.31
C ASP A 287 25.76 0.68 -9.58
N VAL A 288 25.34 1.93 -9.76
CA VAL A 288 24.51 2.38 -10.88
C VAL A 288 25.33 3.06 -12.00
N THR A 289 26.66 3.10 -11.90
CA THR A 289 27.55 3.84 -12.80
C THR A 289 27.57 3.29 -14.22
N LYS A 290 27.16 2.04 -14.43
CA LYS A 290 27.11 1.37 -15.74
C LYS A 290 25.71 1.40 -16.37
N MET A 291 24.74 2.07 -15.74
CA MET A 291 23.37 2.15 -16.21
C MET A 291 23.12 3.52 -16.85
N ASN A 292 22.58 3.53 -18.05
CA ASN A 292 22.28 4.75 -18.80
C ASN A 292 20.79 4.88 -19.04
N LEU A 293 20.32 6.10 -19.29
CA LEU A 293 18.93 6.36 -19.67
C LEU A 293 18.53 5.53 -20.90
N GLY A 294 17.43 4.79 -20.78
CA GLY A 294 16.87 3.97 -21.84
C GLY A 294 17.42 2.54 -21.93
N ASP A 295 18.47 2.21 -21.16
CA ASP A 295 18.97 0.84 -21.09
C ASP A 295 17.86 -0.14 -20.69
N THR A 296 17.99 -1.39 -21.14
CA THR A 296 17.14 -2.47 -20.65
C THR A 296 17.96 -3.39 -19.75
N ILE A 297 17.49 -3.57 -18.53
CA ILE A 297 18.17 -4.38 -17.52
C ILE A 297 17.30 -5.55 -17.05
N ASN A 298 17.97 -6.64 -16.67
CA ASN A 298 17.36 -7.77 -15.98
C ASN A 298 17.83 -7.74 -14.53
N ILE A 299 16.88 -7.59 -13.62
CA ILE A 299 17.11 -7.63 -12.17
C ILE A 299 16.76 -9.04 -11.70
N TYR A 300 17.68 -9.69 -10.98
CA TYR A 300 17.51 -11.01 -10.37
C TYR A 300 17.38 -10.84 -8.85
N PRO A 301 16.15 -10.61 -8.33
CA PRO A 301 15.96 -10.25 -6.93
C PRO A 301 16.47 -11.29 -5.94
N HIS A 302 16.30 -12.57 -6.26
CA HIS A 302 16.74 -13.68 -5.39
C HIS A 302 18.24 -13.98 -5.46
N GLU A 303 18.91 -13.52 -6.53
CA GLU A 303 20.34 -13.73 -6.73
C GLU A 303 21.19 -12.51 -6.36
N GLY A 304 20.59 -11.34 -6.14
CA GLY A 304 21.28 -10.11 -5.81
C GLY A 304 22.17 -9.57 -6.92
N ARG A 305 21.73 -9.65 -8.19
CA ARG A 305 22.48 -9.14 -9.35
C ARG A 305 21.62 -8.47 -10.39
N ILE A 306 22.23 -7.56 -11.14
CA ILE A 306 21.61 -6.86 -12.29
C ILE A 306 22.50 -7.05 -13.52
N VAL A 307 21.86 -7.37 -14.64
CA VAL A 307 22.51 -7.72 -15.92
C VAL A 307 21.96 -6.82 -17.02
N SER A 308 22.81 -6.35 -17.92
CA SER A 308 22.36 -5.71 -19.17
C SER A 308 21.64 -6.74 -20.03
N LYS A 309 20.39 -6.48 -20.41
CA LYS A 309 19.62 -7.39 -21.27
C LYS A 309 20.26 -7.51 -22.66
N ASP A 310 20.77 -6.41 -23.19
CA ASP A 310 21.28 -6.36 -24.58
C ASP A 310 22.64 -7.06 -24.70
N SER A 311 23.54 -6.89 -23.73
CA SER A 311 24.89 -7.47 -23.80
C SER A 311 25.06 -8.75 -22.97
N GLY A 312 24.13 -9.08 -22.10
CA GLY A 312 24.23 -10.19 -21.15
C GLY A 312 25.31 -10.02 -20.08
N LYS A 313 25.94 -8.84 -19.98
CA LYS A 313 27.01 -8.57 -19.01
C LYS A 313 26.45 -8.18 -17.66
N ASP A 314 27.09 -8.64 -16.58
CA ASP A 314 26.79 -8.18 -15.24
C ASP A 314 27.11 -6.68 -15.11
N LEU A 315 26.11 -5.92 -14.65
CA LEU A 315 26.27 -4.50 -14.33
C LEU A 315 26.73 -4.30 -12.89
N CYS A 316 26.04 -4.95 -11.95
CA CYS A 316 26.39 -4.93 -10.53
C CYS A 316 25.80 -6.13 -9.78
N SER A 317 26.28 -6.33 -8.54
CA SER A 317 25.64 -7.16 -7.51
C SER A 317 25.19 -6.30 -6.35
N PHE A 318 24.23 -6.80 -5.57
CA PHE A 318 23.71 -6.10 -4.41
C PHE A 318 23.27 -7.07 -3.30
N GLU A 319 23.19 -6.54 -2.09
CA GLU A 319 22.61 -7.23 -0.93
C GLU A 319 21.49 -6.36 -0.34
N TYR A 320 20.42 -6.97 0.11
CA TYR A 320 19.34 -6.23 0.74
C TYR A 320 19.72 -5.76 2.14
N LYS A 321 19.43 -4.50 2.44
CA LYS A 321 19.57 -3.96 3.79
C LYS A 321 18.55 -4.58 4.75
N THR A 322 17.34 -4.81 4.26
CA THR A 322 16.22 -5.37 5.01
C THR A 322 16.04 -6.83 4.58
N PRO A 323 16.27 -7.82 5.47
CA PRO A 323 16.13 -9.23 5.10
C PRO A 323 14.70 -9.63 4.70
N THR A 324 13.70 -8.86 5.12
CA THR A 324 12.27 -9.06 4.85
C THR A 324 11.79 -8.37 3.57
N LEU A 325 12.65 -7.68 2.82
CA LEU A 325 12.25 -6.81 1.72
C LEU A 325 11.41 -7.53 0.65
N LEU A 326 11.76 -8.75 0.27
CA LEU A 326 10.99 -9.48 -0.73
C LEU A 326 9.60 -9.89 -0.21
N ASP A 327 9.49 -10.21 1.08
CA ASP A 327 8.19 -10.44 1.73
C ASP A 327 7.37 -9.13 1.78
N GLU A 328 8.02 -7.98 2.01
CA GLU A 328 7.38 -6.66 2.02
C GLU A 328 6.81 -6.32 0.63
N VAL A 329 7.61 -6.51 -0.41
CA VAL A 329 7.16 -6.32 -1.80
C VAL A 329 5.98 -7.24 -2.13
N ARG A 330 6.06 -8.53 -1.75
CA ARG A 330 4.99 -9.51 -1.96
C ARG A 330 3.71 -9.13 -1.21
N ALA A 331 3.82 -8.57 -0.02
CA ALA A 331 2.68 -8.14 0.81
C ALA A 331 2.03 -6.82 0.34
N GLY A 332 2.57 -6.14 -0.67
CA GLY A 332 2.14 -4.81 -1.09
C GLY A 332 2.68 -3.68 -0.20
N GLY A 333 3.70 -3.96 0.61
CA GLY A 333 4.41 -3.00 1.44
C GLY A 333 4.73 -3.50 2.85
N ARG A 334 5.68 -2.84 3.49
CA ARG A 334 6.17 -3.17 4.83
C ARG A 334 5.05 -3.13 5.89
N ILE A 335 4.16 -2.13 5.82
CA ILE A 335 3.05 -1.98 6.77
C ILE A 335 2.08 -3.15 6.63
N SER A 336 1.71 -3.53 5.41
CA SER A 336 0.86 -4.68 5.14
C SER A 336 1.47 -5.99 5.66
N LEU A 337 2.79 -6.19 5.48
CA LEU A 337 3.50 -7.35 6.02
C LEU A 337 3.45 -7.38 7.56
N ILE A 338 3.75 -6.25 8.22
CA ILE A 338 3.76 -6.17 9.70
C ILE A 338 2.37 -6.50 10.26
N ILE A 339 1.33 -5.86 9.73
CA ILE A 339 -0.05 -6.05 10.20
C ILE A 339 -0.51 -7.49 9.93
N GLY A 340 -0.33 -7.99 8.73
CA GLY A 340 -0.76 -9.33 8.36
C GLY A 340 0.00 -10.42 9.12
N ARG A 341 1.31 -10.28 9.30
CA ARG A 341 2.12 -11.19 10.13
C ARG A 341 1.66 -11.17 11.58
N SER A 342 1.38 -9.98 12.13
CA SER A 342 0.84 -9.84 13.49
C SER A 342 -0.52 -10.51 13.62
N LEU A 343 -1.42 -10.37 12.65
CA LEU A 343 -2.72 -11.06 12.61
C LEU A 343 -2.53 -12.57 12.59
N THR A 344 -1.64 -13.07 11.73
CA THR A 344 -1.32 -14.52 11.65
C THR A 344 -0.76 -15.04 12.98
N ASP A 345 0.23 -14.35 13.57
CA ASP A 345 0.85 -14.79 14.83
C ASP A 345 -0.15 -14.76 15.99
N ARG A 346 -0.98 -13.70 16.10
CA ARG A 346 -2.06 -13.60 17.08
C ARG A 346 -3.09 -14.72 16.94
N THR A 347 -3.45 -15.06 15.71
CA THR A 347 -4.39 -16.15 15.42
C THR A 347 -3.82 -17.50 15.83
N ARG A 348 -2.55 -17.78 15.50
CA ARG A 348 -1.87 -19.01 15.87
C ARG A 348 -1.70 -19.13 17.37
N GLU A 349 -1.38 -18.05 18.06
CA GLU A 349 -1.31 -17.99 19.52
C GLU A 349 -2.67 -18.35 20.15
N ALA A 350 -3.77 -17.75 19.68
CA ALA A 350 -5.12 -18.03 20.14
C ALA A 350 -5.53 -19.49 19.92
N LEU A 351 -4.99 -20.12 18.86
CA LEU A 351 -5.16 -21.57 18.56
C LEU A 351 -4.13 -22.46 19.26
N SER A 352 -3.25 -21.93 20.11
CA SER A 352 -2.14 -22.66 20.76
C SER A 352 -1.20 -23.33 19.76
N GLN A 353 -1.00 -22.74 18.60
CA GLN A 353 -0.09 -23.19 17.54
C GLN A 353 1.25 -22.46 17.63
N LYS A 354 2.31 -23.06 17.06
CA LYS A 354 3.63 -22.42 16.92
C LYS A 354 3.55 -21.26 15.91
N SER A 355 4.43 -20.26 16.07
CA SER A 355 4.56 -19.17 15.10
C SER A 355 4.74 -19.69 13.67
N SER A 356 4.20 -18.94 12.70
CA SER A 356 4.29 -19.29 11.29
C SER A 356 5.73 -19.24 10.79
N THR A 357 6.09 -20.18 9.91
CA THR A 357 7.39 -20.21 9.21
C THR A 357 7.29 -19.69 7.77
N VAL A 358 6.13 -19.17 7.38
CA VAL A 358 5.87 -18.66 6.03
C VAL A 358 6.68 -17.39 5.77
N PHE A 359 6.84 -16.53 6.78
CA PHE A 359 7.52 -15.25 6.65
C PHE A 359 9.02 -15.38 6.95
N VAL A 360 9.83 -14.62 6.21
CA VAL A 360 11.23 -14.40 6.57
C VAL A 360 11.28 -13.68 7.92
N ARG A 361 11.96 -14.32 8.88
CA ARG A 361 12.20 -13.72 10.20
C ARG A 361 13.67 -13.42 10.33
N PRO A 362 14.03 -12.15 10.59
CA PRO A 362 15.41 -11.79 10.78
C PRO A 362 16.05 -12.58 11.93
N ALA A 363 17.32 -12.90 11.78
CA ALA A 363 18.07 -13.57 12.82
C ALA A 363 18.09 -12.74 14.13
N GLY A 364 17.97 -13.40 15.24
CA GLY A 364 18.14 -12.75 16.56
C GLY A 364 19.54 -12.14 16.70
N GLN A 365 19.70 -11.22 17.65
CA GLN A 365 21.01 -10.58 17.89
C GLN A 365 22.10 -11.58 18.26
N ALA A 366 23.31 -11.32 17.78
CA ALA A 366 24.49 -12.12 18.13
C ALA A 366 24.79 -12.06 19.64
N LYS A 367 25.18 -13.19 20.22
CA LYS A 367 25.63 -13.27 21.62
C LYS A 367 26.89 -12.41 21.78
N SER A 368 26.99 -11.66 22.89
CA SER A 368 28.14 -10.84 23.21
C SER A 368 28.23 -10.62 24.72
N ASP A 369 29.43 -10.69 25.26
CA ASP A 369 29.73 -10.43 26.67
C ASP A 369 29.81 -8.92 26.99
N LYS A 370 29.70 -8.04 25.94
CA LYS A 370 29.73 -6.59 26.14
C LYS A 370 28.40 -6.12 26.71
N GLY A 371 28.41 -5.24 27.70
CA GLY A 371 27.23 -4.57 28.22
C GLY A 371 26.49 -3.76 27.13
N TYR A 372 25.29 -3.35 27.41
CA TYR A 372 24.48 -2.50 26.54
C TYR A 372 24.65 -1.03 26.87
N THR A 373 24.68 -0.17 25.87
CA THR A 373 24.58 1.28 26.05
C THR A 373 23.16 1.66 26.51
N LEU A 374 22.99 2.90 26.98
CA LEU A 374 21.66 3.39 27.39
C LEU A 374 20.64 3.29 26.26
N ALA A 375 21.00 3.72 25.04
CA ALA A 375 20.13 3.65 23.86
C ALA A 375 19.72 2.19 23.55
N GLN A 376 20.66 1.26 23.59
CA GLN A 376 20.38 -0.17 23.37
C GLN A 376 19.44 -0.75 24.43
N LYS A 377 19.57 -0.34 25.69
CA LYS A 377 18.66 -0.73 26.79
C LYS A 377 17.27 -0.13 26.61
N MET A 378 17.17 1.13 26.18
CA MET A 378 15.87 1.77 25.93
C MET A 378 15.11 1.07 24.82
N VAL A 379 15.77 0.78 23.68
CA VAL A 379 15.17 0.00 22.60
C VAL A 379 14.82 -1.41 23.06
N GLY A 380 15.71 -2.06 23.80
CA GLY A 380 15.48 -3.38 24.38
C GLY A 380 14.24 -3.41 25.28
N ARG A 381 14.10 -2.42 26.16
CA ARG A 381 12.92 -2.29 27.03
C ARG A 381 11.63 -2.19 26.21
N ALA A 382 11.63 -1.40 25.13
CA ALA A 382 10.49 -1.28 24.24
C ALA A 382 10.17 -2.59 23.50
N CYS A 383 11.18 -3.46 23.31
CA CYS A 383 11.04 -4.79 22.73
C CYS A 383 10.82 -5.92 23.77
N GLY A 384 10.71 -5.59 25.06
CA GLY A 384 10.54 -6.60 26.12
C GLY A 384 11.81 -7.42 26.42
N VAL A 385 13.00 -6.94 26.04
CA VAL A 385 14.30 -7.61 26.27
C VAL A 385 15.30 -6.66 26.95
N GLU A 386 16.43 -7.19 27.46
CA GLU A 386 17.41 -6.38 28.19
C GLU A 386 18.06 -5.28 27.34
N GLY A 387 18.32 -5.55 26.07
CA GLY A 387 18.92 -4.61 25.14
C GLY A 387 18.96 -5.13 23.72
N ILE A 388 19.01 -4.21 22.75
CA ILE A 388 19.11 -4.51 21.31
C ILE A 388 20.40 -3.91 20.76
N ARG A 389 21.20 -4.71 20.06
CA ARG A 389 22.46 -4.26 19.45
C ARG A 389 22.21 -3.64 18.08
N PRO A 390 23.08 -2.70 17.63
CA PRO A 390 23.02 -2.16 16.29
C PRO A 390 23.02 -3.26 15.21
N GLY A 391 22.26 -3.08 14.14
CA GLY A 391 22.12 -4.05 13.05
C GLY A 391 21.18 -5.23 13.35
N THR A 392 20.56 -5.27 14.55
CA THR A 392 19.54 -6.26 14.88
C THR A 392 18.16 -5.72 14.51
N TYR A 393 17.40 -6.46 13.73
CA TYR A 393 15.98 -6.15 13.49
C TYR A 393 15.20 -6.25 14.80
N CYS A 394 14.31 -5.30 15.03
CA CYS A 394 13.44 -5.30 16.21
C CYS A 394 12.14 -4.52 15.96
N GLU A 395 11.12 -4.85 16.70
CA GLU A 395 9.81 -4.21 16.67
C GLU A 395 9.48 -3.62 18.05
N PRO A 396 9.88 -2.37 18.33
CA PRO A 396 9.65 -1.76 19.62
C PRO A 396 8.19 -1.35 19.80
N ARG A 397 7.62 -1.62 20.97
CA ARG A 397 6.34 -1.07 21.38
C ARG A 397 6.50 0.42 21.69
N LEU A 398 5.71 1.25 21.03
CA LEU A 398 5.70 2.69 21.26
C LEU A 398 4.82 3.02 22.48
N SER A 399 5.36 3.80 23.42
CA SER A 399 4.58 4.37 24.54
C SER A 399 3.97 5.73 24.18
N THR A 400 4.60 6.46 23.25
CA THR A 400 4.14 7.79 22.84
C THR A 400 4.34 7.95 21.33
N VAL A 401 3.32 8.44 20.65
CA VAL A 401 3.37 8.87 19.26
C VAL A 401 3.09 10.36 19.22
N GLY A 402 3.98 11.13 18.59
CA GLY A 402 3.82 12.58 18.42
C GLY A 402 3.96 12.97 16.96
N SER A 403 3.08 13.84 16.49
CA SER A 403 3.22 14.54 15.22
C SER A 403 3.55 16.00 15.48
N GLN A 404 4.39 16.59 14.64
CA GLN A 404 4.71 18.01 14.71
C GLN A 404 4.58 18.66 13.33
N ASP A 405 4.33 19.95 13.32
CA ASP A 405 4.04 20.74 12.12
C ASP A 405 5.20 20.76 11.10
N THR A 406 6.44 20.53 11.54
CA THR A 406 7.60 20.46 10.64
C THR A 406 7.57 19.29 9.66
N THR A 407 6.72 18.29 9.89
CA THR A 407 6.53 17.16 8.97
C THR A 407 5.46 17.42 7.91
N GLY A 408 4.92 18.62 7.86
CA GLY A 408 3.76 19.03 7.06
C GLY A 408 2.45 18.75 7.79
N PRO A 409 1.43 19.59 7.60
CA PRO A 409 0.15 19.38 8.25
C PRO A 409 -0.42 18.02 7.81
N MET A 410 -0.75 17.17 8.78
CA MET A 410 -1.61 16.05 8.52
C MET A 410 -3.02 16.57 8.22
N THR A 411 -3.59 16.12 7.13
CA THR A 411 -4.99 16.40 6.85
C THR A 411 -5.87 15.67 7.88
N ARG A 412 -7.09 16.15 8.07
CA ARG A 412 -8.08 15.48 8.93
C ARG A 412 -8.26 13.99 8.56
N ASP A 413 -8.16 13.68 7.28
CA ASP A 413 -8.36 12.34 6.77
C ASP A 413 -7.15 11.44 7.05
N GLU A 414 -5.92 11.95 6.91
CA GLU A 414 -4.71 11.24 7.36
C GLU A 414 -4.74 10.94 8.86
N LEU A 415 -5.29 11.86 9.69
CA LEU A 415 -5.47 11.61 11.12
C LEU A 415 -6.48 10.50 11.40
N LYS A 416 -7.57 10.43 10.64
CA LYS A 416 -8.54 9.34 10.74
C LYS A 416 -7.92 8.00 10.32
N GLU A 417 -7.16 7.98 9.23
CA GLU A 417 -6.43 6.79 8.80
C GLU A 417 -5.47 6.30 9.87
N LEU A 418 -4.70 7.21 10.47
CA LEU A 418 -3.81 6.87 11.60
C LEU A 418 -4.58 6.32 12.80
N ALA A 419 -5.72 6.92 13.15
CA ALA A 419 -6.56 6.42 14.23
C ALA A 419 -7.07 5.00 13.94
N CYS A 420 -7.41 4.69 12.68
CA CYS A 420 -7.84 3.36 12.27
C CYS A 420 -6.72 2.33 12.26
N LEU A 421 -5.45 2.73 12.13
CA LEU A 421 -4.30 1.84 12.27
C LEU A 421 -4.10 1.35 13.72
N GLY A 422 -4.95 1.79 14.65
CA GLY A 422 -4.96 1.27 16.02
C GLY A 422 -3.62 1.48 16.71
N PHE A 423 -3.15 2.73 16.80
CA PHE A 423 -1.98 3.02 17.62
C PHE A 423 -2.21 2.55 19.05
N SER A 424 -1.56 1.48 19.41
CA SER A 424 -1.52 1.00 20.80
C SER A 424 -0.49 1.76 21.64
N ALA A 425 -0.42 3.08 21.47
CA ALA A 425 0.44 3.94 22.25
C ALA A 425 -0.33 4.48 23.47
N ASP A 426 0.34 4.56 24.63
CA ASP A 426 -0.26 5.10 25.87
C ASP A 426 -0.62 6.59 25.72
N LEU A 427 0.07 7.30 24.84
CA LEU A 427 -0.15 8.71 24.56
C LEU A 427 0.09 9.04 23.08
N VAL A 428 -0.88 9.70 22.45
CA VAL A 428 -0.76 10.26 21.10
C VAL A 428 -0.86 11.78 21.19
N LEU A 429 0.17 12.47 20.72
CA LEU A 429 0.25 13.94 20.72
C LEU A 429 0.38 14.46 19.30
N GLN A 430 -0.38 15.49 19.00
CA GLN A 430 -0.24 16.29 17.79
C GLN A 430 -0.12 17.76 18.17
N SER A 431 0.89 18.42 17.63
CA SER A 431 1.08 19.88 17.76
C SER A 431 0.96 20.57 16.43
#